data_4c21063d5a93760d649d32954e86ebb8
#
_entry.id   4c21063d5a93760d649d32954e86ebb8
#
_cell.length_a   1.000
_cell.length_b   1.000
_cell.length_c   1.000
_cell.angle_alpha   90.00
_cell.angle_beta   90.00
_cell.angle_gamma   90.00
#
_symmetry.space_group_name_H-M   'P 1'
#
loop_
_entity.id
_entity.type
_entity.pdbx_description
1 polymer ?
#
loop_
_entity_poly.entity_id
_entity_poly.type
_entity_poly.pdbx_seq_one_letter_code
_entity_poly.pdbx_strand_id
1 'polypeptide(L)'
;MNEKLEKMRNGKGFIAALDQSGGSTPKALKLYGVNENEYSNDKEMFDLIHKMRTRIIKSPAFNESKILGAILFEQTMDSKIDGKYTADFLWEEKKVLPFLKIDKGLNDLDADGVQTMKPNPTLPELLKRANERHIFGTKMRSVIKKASPAGIARVVEQQFEVAAQIVAAGLVPIIEPEVDINNVDKVQCEEILRDEIRKHLNALPETSNVMLKLTLPTVENFYEEFTKHPRIVRVAALSGGYSREKANDILSKNKGVIASFSRALTEGLSVKQTDEEFNKALATSIEGIYEASVK
;
A
#
# COMPACT_ATOMS: atom_id res chain seq x y z
N MET A 1 -20.54 -4.56 -0.53
CA MET A 1 -19.76 -3.34 -0.16
C MET A 1 -19.76 -3.14 1.34
N ASN A 2 -20.89 -3.19 2.04
CA ASN A 2 -20.98 -2.84 3.47
C ASN A 2 -20.07 -3.73 4.37
N GLU A 3 -20.16 -5.06 4.24
CA GLU A 3 -19.32 -6.00 5.02
C GLU A 3 -17.82 -5.76 4.83
N LYS A 4 -17.38 -5.58 3.57
CA LYS A 4 -15.97 -5.33 3.25
C LYS A 4 -15.49 -3.99 3.81
N LEU A 5 -16.34 -2.96 3.75
CA LEU A 5 -16.04 -1.64 4.28
C LEU A 5 -15.94 -1.69 5.82
N GLU A 6 -16.87 -2.36 6.50
CA GLU A 6 -16.85 -2.56 7.94
C GLU A 6 -15.61 -3.36 8.39
N LYS A 7 -15.25 -4.42 7.67
CA LYS A 7 -14.02 -5.17 7.91
C LYS A 7 -12.80 -4.27 7.83
N MET A 8 -12.67 -3.43 6.80
CA MET A 8 -11.54 -2.51 6.68
C MET A 8 -11.56 -1.44 7.76
N ARG A 9 -12.72 -0.90 8.10
CA ARG A 9 -12.89 0.17 9.09
C ARG A 9 -12.57 -0.30 10.50
N ASN A 10 -13.08 -1.45 10.91
CA ASN A 10 -13.11 -1.88 12.31
C ASN A 10 -12.27 -3.15 12.59
N GLY A 11 -11.81 -3.85 11.55
CA GLY A 11 -11.03 -5.07 11.70
C GLY A 11 -9.67 -4.82 12.36
N LYS A 12 -9.19 -5.83 13.08
CA LYS A 12 -7.83 -5.85 13.64
C LYS A 12 -6.87 -6.49 12.65
N GLY A 13 -5.79 -5.80 12.30
CA GLY A 13 -4.82 -6.29 11.34
C GLY A 13 -4.14 -5.20 10.55
N PHE A 14 -3.47 -5.58 9.47
CA PHE A 14 -2.71 -4.68 8.61
C PHE A 14 -2.94 -4.96 7.12
N ILE A 15 -2.34 -4.16 6.24
CA ILE A 15 -2.43 -4.31 4.78
C ILE A 15 -1.09 -4.77 4.24
N ALA A 16 -1.04 -5.92 3.59
CA ALA A 16 0.14 -6.42 2.91
C ALA A 16 0.36 -5.66 1.57
N ALA A 17 1.51 -5.02 1.39
CA ALA A 17 1.82 -4.33 0.14
C ALA A 17 2.63 -5.25 -0.79
N LEU A 18 1.94 -5.86 -1.75
CA LEU A 18 2.48 -6.81 -2.74
C LEU A 18 2.46 -6.20 -4.16
N ASP A 19 2.57 -4.88 -4.27
CA ASP A 19 2.36 -4.10 -5.48
C ASP A 19 3.65 -3.58 -6.12
N GLN A 20 4.79 -4.24 -5.89
CA GLN A 20 6.04 -3.90 -6.58
C GLN A 20 5.78 -3.88 -8.10
N SER A 21 6.10 -2.77 -8.73
CA SER A 21 5.93 -2.55 -10.17
C SER A 21 7.25 -2.71 -10.93
N GLY A 22 7.27 -2.50 -12.25
CA GLY A 22 8.45 -2.67 -13.08
C GLY A 22 9.72 -2.04 -12.53
N GLY A 23 9.65 -0.83 -11.95
CA GLY A 23 10.81 -0.15 -11.37
C GLY A 23 11.30 -0.72 -10.03
N SER A 24 10.46 -1.39 -9.26
CA SER A 24 10.80 -1.93 -7.93
C SER A 24 10.89 -3.46 -7.89
N THR A 25 10.38 -4.15 -8.90
CA THR A 25 10.37 -5.62 -8.97
C THR A 25 11.78 -6.22 -9.00
N PRO A 26 12.75 -5.73 -9.79
CA PRO A 26 14.11 -6.28 -9.78
C PRO A 26 14.73 -6.25 -8.38
N LYS A 27 14.57 -5.15 -7.66
CA LYS A 27 15.07 -5.02 -6.28
C LYS A 27 14.36 -5.97 -5.32
N ALA A 28 13.05 -6.15 -5.46
CA ALA A 28 12.29 -7.09 -4.62
C ALA A 28 12.72 -8.54 -4.87
N LEU A 29 12.88 -8.94 -6.12
CA LEU A 29 13.37 -10.26 -6.51
C LEU A 29 14.78 -10.52 -6.00
N LYS A 30 15.69 -9.55 -6.13
CA LYS A 30 17.05 -9.65 -5.61
C LYS A 30 17.08 -9.86 -4.10
N LEU A 31 16.26 -9.13 -3.34
CA LEU A 31 16.13 -9.31 -1.89
C LEU A 31 15.54 -10.69 -1.52
N TYR A 32 14.70 -11.25 -2.41
CA TYR A 32 14.15 -12.60 -2.26
C TYR A 32 15.14 -13.70 -2.67
N GLY A 33 16.29 -13.35 -3.25
CA GLY A 33 17.35 -14.26 -3.67
C GLY A 33 17.25 -14.72 -5.13
N VAL A 34 16.49 -13.99 -5.96
CA VAL A 34 16.43 -14.16 -7.44
C VAL A 34 17.22 -13.03 -8.08
N ASN A 35 18.31 -13.38 -8.78
CA ASN A 35 19.21 -12.40 -9.39
C ASN A 35 18.72 -12.01 -10.80
N GLU A 36 19.20 -10.86 -11.29
CA GLU A 36 18.81 -10.32 -12.60
C GLU A 36 19.20 -11.21 -13.79
N ASN A 37 20.18 -12.10 -13.62
CA ASN A 37 20.56 -13.10 -14.65
C ASN A 37 19.64 -14.33 -14.69
N GLU A 38 18.66 -14.42 -13.81
CA GLU A 38 17.68 -15.53 -13.76
C GLU A 38 16.41 -15.25 -14.58
N TYR A 39 16.32 -14.09 -15.24
CA TYR A 39 15.27 -13.76 -16.20
C TYR A 39 15.83 -12.89 -17.33
N SER A 40 15.26 -13.02 -18.53
CA SER A 40 15.77 -12.39 -19.75
C SER A 40 14.89 -11.24 -20.26
N ASN A 41 13.68 -11.10 -19.73
CA ASN A 41 12.68 -10.11 -20.16
C ASN A 41 11.66 -9.82 -19.04
N ASP A 42 10.86 -8.78 -19.26
CA ASP A 42 9.84 -8.35 -18.31
C ASP A 42 8.81 -9.45 -18.00
N LYS A 43 8.42 -10.24 -18.99
CA LYS A 43 7.46 -11.32 -18.77
C LYS A 43 7.98 -12.35 -17.77
N GLU A 44 9.20 -12.82 -17.95
CA GLU A 44 9.85 -13.76 -17.01
C GLU A 44 10.02 -13.16 -15.63
N MET A 45 10.43 -11.89 -15.55
CA MET A 45 10.52 -11.15 -14.30
C MET A 45 9.16 -11.11 -13.56
N PHE A 46 8.09 -10.81 -14.28
CA PHE A 46 6.76 -10.76 -13.69
C PHE A 46 6.20 -12.15 -13.34
N ASP A 47 6.55 -13.18 -14.08
CA ASP A 47 6.22 -14.56 -13.71
C ASP A 47 6.92 -14.97 -12.39
N LEU A 48 8.18 -14.57 -12.20
CA LEU A 48 8.93 -14.81 -10.95
C LEU A 48 8.34 -14.07 -9.76
N ILE A 49 8.02 -12.78 -9.92
CA ILE A 49 7.41 -12.03 -8.82
C ILE A 49 6.00 -12.55 -8.51
N HIS A 50 5.25 -13.02 -9.49
CA HIS A 50 3.96 -13.66 -9.26
C HIS A 50 4.11 -14.97 -8.46
N LYS A 51 5.11 -15.78 -8.75
CA LYS A 51 5.44 -16.99 -7.96
C LYS A 51 5.75 -16.63 -6.50
N MET A 52 6.58 -15.59 -6.27
CA MET A 52 6.87 -15.10 -4.92
C MET A 52 5.59 -14.66 -4.19
N ARG A 53 4.75 -13.85 -4.85
CA ARG A 53 3.48 -13.36 -4.28
C ARG A 53 2.52 -14.52 -4.00
N THR A 54 2.43 -15.47 -4.90
CA THR A 54 1.61 -16.68 -4.73
C THR A 54 2.05 -17.47 -3.50
N ARG A 55 3.36 -17.67 -3.32
CA ARG A 55 3.91 -18.36 -2.15
C ARG A 55 3.57 -17.64 -0.84
N ILE A 56 3.65 -16.29 -0.83
CA ILE A 56 3.24 -15.46 0.31
C ILE A 56 1.73 -15.63 0.59
N ILE A 57 0.88 -15.44 -0.42
CA ILE A 57 -0.58 -15.48 -0.30
C ILE A 57 -1.08 -16.86 0.10
N LYS A 58 -0.47 -17.94 -0.41
CA LYS A 58 -0.85 -19.33 -0.07
C LYS A 58 -0.40 -19.76 1.32
N SER A 59 0.57 -19.09 1.91
CA SER A 59 1.03 -19.43 3.27
C SER A 59 -0.13 -19.50 4.27
N PRO A 60 -0.15 -20.49 5.16
CA PRO A 60 -1.15 -20.58 6.23
C PRO A 60 -1.20 -19.35 7.14
N ALA A 61 -0.06 -18.66 7.31
CA ALA A 61 0.02 -17.43 8.11
C ALA A 61 -0.67 -16.22 7.44
N PHE A 62 -0.87 -16.26 6.10
CA PHE A 62 -1.49 -15.19 5.34
C PHE A 62 -3.02 -15.39 5.30
N ASN A 63 -3.73 -14.82 6.23
CA ASN A 63 -5.18 -14.95 6.35
C ASN A 63 -5.80 -13.79 7.13
N GLU A 64 -7.13 -13.77 7.21
CA GLU A 64 -7.93 -12.70 7.83
C GLU A 64 -7.70 -12.45 9.31
N SER A 65 -7.08 -13.38 10.04
CA SER A 65 -6.86 -13.20 11.48
C SER A 65 -5.90 -12.05 11.79
N LYS A 66 -5.04 -11.68 10.81
CA LYS A 66 -4.01 -10.63 10.98
C LYS A 66 -3.89 -9.70 9.78
N ILE A 67 -4.41 -10.08 8.61
CA ILE A 67 -4.29 -9.31 7.37
C ILE A 67 -5.67 -8.89 6.88
N LEU A 68 -5.92 -7.60 6.85
CA LEU A 68 -7.19 -7.02 6.39
C LEU A 68 -7.25 -6.88 4.87
N GLY A 69 -6.13 -6.55 4.24
CA GLY A 69 -6.06 -6.30 2.81
C GLY A 69 -4.70 -6.61 2.21
N ALA A 70 -4.66 -6.74 0.89
CA ALA A 70 -3.43 -6.89 0.12
C ALA A 70 -3.48 -5.97 -1.10
N ILE A 71 -2.40 -5.21 -1.33
CA ILE A 71 -2.28 -4.33 -2.50
C ILE A 71 -1.57 -5.12 -3.59
N LEU A 72 -2.20 -5.22 -4.76
CA LEU A 72 -1.72 -5.94 -5.92
C LEU A 72 -1.23 -4.98 -6.99
N PHE A 73 -0.26 -5.42 -7.78
CA PHE A 73 0.08 -4.81 -9.06
C PHE A 73 -0.87 -5.34 -10.16
N GLU A 74 -1.06 -4.57 -11.23
CA GLU A 74 -2.02 -4.85 -12.31
C GLU A 74 -1.87 -6.27 -12.88
N GLN A 75 -0.66 -6.70 -13.19
CA GLN A 75 -0.42 -8.04 -13.72
C GLN A 75 -0.75 -9.14 -12.70
N THR A 76 -0.55 -8.89 -11.41
CA THR A 76 -0.93 -9.85 -10.37
C THR A 76 -2.44 -9.95 -10.24
N MET A 77 -3.17 -8.84 -10.38
CA MET A 77 -4.63 -8.85 -10.41
C MET A 77 -5.17 -9.72 -11.55
N ASP A 78 -4.57 -9.64 -12.74
CA ASP A 78 -4.98 -10.42 -13.91
C ASP A 78 -4.41 -11.85 -13.93
N SER A 79 -3.48 -12.18 -13.02
CA SER A 79 -2.94 -13.52 -12.84
C SER A 79 -3.83 -14.38 -11.94
N LYS A 80 -3.60 -15.69 -11.98
CA LYS A 80 -4.40 -16.65 -11.21
C LYS A 80 -3.56 -17.39 -10.16
N ILE A 81 -4.21 -17.73 -9.07
CA ILE A 81 -3.75 -18.63 -8.02
C ILE A 81 -4.75 -19.79 -7.97
N ASP A 82 -4.30 -21.01 -8.16
CA ASP A 82 -5.13 -22.23 -8.18
C ASP A 82 -6.41 -22.10 -9.05
N GLY A 83 -6.27 -21.49 -10.21
CA GLY A 83 -7.34 -21.32 -11.19
C GLY A 83 -8.26 -20.12 -10.98
N LYS A 84 -8.24 -19.46 -9.81
CA LYS A 84 -9.00 -18.24 -9.50
C LYS A 84 -8.15 -17.00 -9.80
N TYR A 85 -8.78 -15.88 -10.20
CA TYR A 85 -8.07 -14.61 -10.21
C TYR A 85 -7.54 -14.27 -8.81
N THR A 86 -6.39 -13.63 -8.75
CA THR A 86 -5.72 -13.36 -7.45
C THR A 86 -6.61 -12.62 -6.46
N ALA A 87 -7.43 -11.67 -6.93
CA ALA A 87 -8.37 -10.94 -6.08
C ALA A 87 -9.48 -11.84 -5.51
N ASP A 88 -10.01 -12.76 -6.33
CA ASP A 88 -11.01 -13.74 -5.89
C ASP A 88 -10.40 -14.71 -4.88
N PHE A 89 -9.20 -15.22 -5.15
CA PHE A 89 -8.48 -16.09 -4.21
C PHE A 89 -8.26 -15.40 -2.85
N LEU A 90 -7.85 -14.14 -2.87
CA LEU A 90 -7.66 -13.36 -1.63
C LEU A 90 -8.95 -13.25 -0.82
N TRP A 91 -10.07 -12.94 -1.46
CA TRP A 91 -11.33 -12.77 -0.74
C TRP A 91 -12.00 -14.10 -0.37
N GLU A 92 -12.05 -15.03 -1.30
CA GLU A 92 -12.78 -16.29 -1.09
C GLU A 92 -12.05 -17.26 -0.16
N GLU A 93 -10.73 -17.41 -0.34
CA GLU A 93 -9.93 -18.40 0.39
C GLU A 93 -9.25 -17.81 1.65
N LYS A 94 -8.88 -16.52 1.61
CA LYS A 94 -8.11 -15.88 2.68
C LYS A 94 -8.91 -14.85 3.47
N LYS A 95 -10.07 -14.44 2.97
CA LYS A 95 -10.90 -13.35 3.51
C LYS A 95 -10.12 -12.02 3.64
N VAL A 96 -9.16 -11.80 2.76
CA VAL A 96 -8.31 -10.61 2.67
C VAL A 96 -8.81 -9.71 1.54
N LEU A 97 -8.99 -8.42 1.80
CA LEU A 97 -9.53 -7.47 0.82
C LEU A 97 -8.48 -7.11 -0.25
N PRO A 98 -8.79 -7.32 -1.55
CA PRO A 98 -7.85 -6.98 -2.61
C PRO A 98 -7.90 -5.49 -2.96
N PHE A 99 -6.73 -4.86 -3.06
CA PHE A 99 -6.52 -3.52 -3.57
C PHE A 99 -5.67 -3.55 -4.83
N LEU A 100 -5.83 -2.57 -5.70
CA LEU A 100 -5.06 -2.43 -6.93
C LEU A 100 -4.22 -1.15 -6.94
N LYS A 101 -2.92 -1.26 -7.20
CA LYS A 101 -2.07 -0.11 -7.51
C LYS A 101 -2.44 0.42 -8.89
N ILE A 102 -2.81 1.71 -8.98
CA ILE A 102 -3.31 2.33 -10.22
C ILE A 102 -2.39 3.40 -10.82
N ASP A 103 -1.40 3.89 -10.09
CA ASP A 103 -0.44 4.85 -10.66
C ASP A 103 0.49 4.18 -11.69
N LYS A 104 0.87 4.92 -12.71
CA LYS A 104 1.79 4.49 -13.78
C LYS A 104 3.25 4.89 -13.50
N GLY A 105 3.58 5.10 -12.24
CA GLY A 105 4.87 5.59 -11.78
C GLY A 105 4.87 7.10 -11.54
N LEU A 106 6.07 7.63 -11.28
CA LEU A 106 6.28 9.01 -10.89
C LEU A 106 6.88 9.82 -12.03
N ASN A 107 6.50 11.09 -12.10
CA ASN A 107 7.23 12.10 -12.87
C ASN A 107 8.62 12.31 -12.25
N ASP A 108 9.49 12.97 -12.98
CA ASP A 108 10.79 13.41 -12.48
C ASP A 108 10.62 14.35 -11.29
N LEU A 109 11.64 14.41 -10.43
CA LEU A 109 11.68 15.34 -9.31
C LEU A 109 11.65 16.78 -9.83
N ASP A 110 10.66 17.55 -9.43
CA ASP A 110 10.54 18.93 -9.84
C ASP A 110 11.34 19.92 -8.95
N ALA A 111 11.28 21.21 -9.27
CA ALA A 111 12.00 22.26 -8.55
C ALA A 111 11.52 22.45 -7.10
N ASP A 112 10.26 22.06 -6.82
CA ASP A 112 9.67 22.07 -5.49
C ASP A 112 10.02 20.79 -4.67
N GLY A 113 10.80 19.90 -5.26
CA GLY A 113 11.26 18.69 -4.61
C GLY A 113 10.14 17.66 -4.40
N VAL A 114 9.16 17.61 -5.29
CA VAL A 114 8.09 16.61 -5.29
C VAL A 114 8.06 15.82 -6.59
N GLN A 115 7.54 14.61 -6.52
CA GLN A 115 7.26 13.75 -7.67
C GLN A 115 5.77 13.42 -7.68
N THR A 116 5.04 14.07 -8.57
CA THR A 116 3.63 13.75 -8.84
C THR A 116 3.50 12.45 -9.63
N MET A 117 2.32 11.87 -9.67
CA MET A 117 2.04 10.70 -10.50
C MET A 117 2.08 11.08 -11.99
N LYS A 118 2.58 10.15 -12.81
CA LYS A 118 2.44 10.24 -14.27
C LYS A 118 0.96 10.20 -14.65
N PRO A 119 0.58 10.88 -15.75
CA PRO A 119 -0.79 10.79 -16.28
C PRO A 119 -1.20 9.34 -16.53
N ASN A 120 -2.43 9.01 -16.20
CA ASN A 120 -3.03 7.69 -16.49
C ASN A 120 -4.29 7.88 -17.35
N PRO A 121 -4.16 8.04 -18.66
CA PRO A 121 -5.30 8.26 -19.55
C PRO A 121 -6.23 7.03 -19.64
N THR A 122 -5.75 5.85 -19.24
CA THR A 122 -6.51 4.60 -19.23
C THR A 122 -7.09 4.28 -17.85
N LEU A 123 -7.14 5.26 -16.94
CA LEU A 123 -7.69 5.04 -15.61
C LEU A 123 -9.15 4.54 -15.62
N PRO A 124 -10.07 5.09 -16.43
CA PRO A 124 -11.45 4.60 -16.47
C PRO A 124 -11.56 3.12 -16.84
N GLU A 125 -10.82 2.67 -17.86
CA GLU A 125 -10.77 1.28 -18.29
C GLU A 125 -10.17 0.37 -17.20
N LEU A 126 -9.12 0.86 -16.52
CA LEU A 126 -8.50 0.14 -15.42
C LEU A 126 -9.46 -0.02 -14.24
N LEU A 127 -10.21 1.02 -13.88
CA LEU A 127 -11.20 0.96 -12.80
C LEU A 127 -12.38 0.03 -13.15
N LYS A 128 -12.82 0.02 -14.42
CA LYS A 128 -13.82 -0.93 -14.90
C LYS A 128 -13.31 -2.37 -14.73
N ARG A 129 -12.10 -2.66 -15.21
CA ARG A 129 -11.47 -3.99 -15.06
C ARG A 129 -11.26 -4.37 -13.59
N ALA A 130 -10.87 -3.41 -12.73
CA ALA A 130 -10.77 -3.64 -11.29
C ALA A 130 -12.09 -4.09 -10.67
N ASN A 131 -13.21 -3.47 -11.06
CA ASN A 131 -14.54 -3.92 -10.65
C ASN A 131 -14.88 -5.33 -11.16
N GLU A 132 -14.56 -5.65 -12.42
CA GLU A 132 -14.73 -6.99 -13.01
C GLU A 132 -13.89 -8.06 -12.30
N ARG A 133 -12.78 -7.68 -11.67
CA ARG A 133 -11.90 -8.53 -10.84
C ARG A 133 -12.22 -8.47 -9.35
N HIS A 134 -13.36 -7.89 -8.97
CA HIS A 134 -13.83 -7.78 -7.59
C HIS A 134 -12.85 -7.10 -6.63
N ILE A 135 -12.02 -6.18 -7.15
CA ILE A 135 -11.15 -5.32 -6.34
C ILE A 135 -12.02 -4.48 -5.39
N PHE A 136 -11.60 -4.35 -4.13
CA PHE A 136 -12.27 -3.53 -3.12
C PHE A 136 -11.90 -2.05 -3.22
N GLY A 137 -10.66 -1.76 -3.47
CA GLY A 137 -10.15 -0.40 -3.52
C GLY A 137 -8.85 -0.29 -4.31
N THR A 138 -8.29 0.89 -4.34
CA THR A 138 -7.08 1.19 -5.12
C THR A 138 -6.00 1.83 -4.27
N LYS A 139 -4.78 1.89 -4.80
CA LYS A 139 -3.67 2.63 -4.18
C LYS A 139 -2.90 3.41 -5.26
N MET A 140 -2.50 4.63 -4.92
CA MET A 140 -1.69 5.50 -5.77
C MET A 140 -0.63 6.22 -4.93
N ARG A 141 0.55 6.47 -5.51
CA ARG A 141 1.73 6.98 -4.79
C ARG A 141 2.31 8.21 -5.46
N SER A 142 2.64 9.22 -4.65
CA SER A 142 3.50 10.36 -4.99
C SER A 142 4.62 10.46 -3.94
N VAL A 143 5.66 11.26 -4.20
CA VAL A 143 6.80 11.39 -3.28
C VAL A 143 7.11 12.86 -3.01
N ILE A 144 7.39 13.17 -1.74
CA ILE A 144 7.75 14.48 -1.22
C ILE A 144 9.17 14.41 -0.65
N LYS A 145 10.10 15.21 -1.21
CA LYS A 145 11.51 15.26 -0.80
C LYS A 145 11.95 16.64 -0.31
N LYS A 146 11.03 17.61 -0.27
CA LYS A 146 11.32 18.97 0.20
C LYS A 146 10.08 19.59 0.83
N ALA A 147 10.29 20.41 1.85
CA ALA A 147 9.20 21.13 2.53
C ALA A 147 8.73 22.35 1.72
N SER A 148 8.19 22.10 0.52
CA SER A 148 7.60 23.12 -0.35
C SER A 148 6.08 23.11 -0.19
N PRO A 149 5.46 24.19 0.35
CA PRO A 149 4.01 24.25 0.44
C PRO A 149 3.31 24.09 -0.92
N ALA A 150 3.83 24.76 -1.98
CA ALA A 150 3.28 24.64 -3.32
C ALA A 150 3.43 23.24 -3.91
N GLY A 151 4.58 22.60 -3.71
CA GLY A 151 4.84 21.24 -4.19
C GLY A 151 3.95 20.21 -3.49
N ILE A 152 3.82 20.30 -2.15
CA ILE A 152 3.00 19.39 -1.35
C ILE A 152 1.52 19.58 -1.69
N ALA A 153 1.05 20.83 -1.83
CA ALA A 153 -0.32 21.11 -2.25
C ALA A 153 -0.65 20.47 -3.60
N ARG A 154 0.25 20.57 -4.60
CA ARG A 154 0.09 19.95 -5.93
C ARG A 154 -0.01 18.43 -5.86
N VAL A 155 0.81 17.78 -5.02
CA VAL A 155 0.77 16.33 -4.78
C VAL A 155 -0.58 15.92 -4.18
N VAL A 156 -1.03 16.62 -3.16
CA VAL A 156 -2.29 16.31 -2.47
C VAL A 156 -3.47 16.53 -3.40
N GLU A 157 -3.53 17.68 -4.09
CA GLU A 157 -4.58 18.02 -5.05
C GLU A 157 -4.72 16.94 -6.13
N GLN A 158 -3.62 16.56 -6.80
CA GLN A 158 -3.63 15.51 -7.82
C GLN A 158 -4.19 14.19 -7.29
N GLN A 159 -3.77 13.77 -6.10
CA GLN A 159 -4.25 12.51 -5.54
C GLN A 159 -5.72 12.56 -5.15
N PHE A 160 -6.22 13.68 -4.64
CA PHE A 160 -7.64 13.83 -4.33
C PHE A 160 -8.52 13.93 -5.59
N GLU A 161 -8.05 14.56 -6.67
CA GLU A 161 -8.74 14.54 -7.97
C GLU A 161 -8.88 13.12 -8.54
N VAL A 162 -7.81 12.33 -8.47
CA VAL A 162 -7.85 10.92 -8.88
C VAL A 162 -8.73 10.10 -7.93
N ALA A 163 -8.67 10.37 -6.62
CA ALA A 163 -9.53 9.72 -5.63
C ALA A 163 -11.02 9.95 -5.91
N ALA A 164 -11.42 11.13 -6.36
CA ALA A 164 -12.80 11.41 -6.74
C ALA A 164 -13.29 10.51 -7.89
N GLN A 165 -12.44 10.25 -8.89
CA GLN A 165 -12.77 9.33 -9.99
C GLN A 165 -12.90 7.88 -9.49
N ILE A 166 -12.05 7.47 -8.55
CA ILE A 166 -12.08 6.13 -7.96
C ILE A 166 -13.34 5.92 -7.12
N VAL A 167 -13.70 6.90 -6.31
CA VAL A 167 -14.95 6.89 -5.53
C VAL A 167 -16.18 6.83 -6.45
N ALA A 168 -16.19 7.62 -7.53
CA ALA A 168 -17.24 7.59 -8.54
C ALA A 168 -17.38 6.22 -9.23
N ALA A 169 -16.27 5.47 -9.37
CA ALA A 169 -16.27 4.10 -9.86
C ALA A 169 -16.70 3.06 -8.80
N GLY A 170 -17.04 3.48 -7.57
CA GLY A 170 -17.48 2.60 -6.50
C GLY A 170 -16.37 1.88 -5.73
N LEU A 171 -15.13 2.32 -5.87
CA LEU A 171 -13.95 1.76 -5.20
C LEU A 171 -13.47 2.69 -4.08
N VAL A 172 -12.69 2.16 -3.14
CA VAL A 172 -12.11 2.90 -2.01
C VAL A 172 -10.65 3.26 -2.33
N PRO A 173 -10.31 4.55 -2.55
CA PRO A 173 -8.94 4.94 -2.83
C PRO A 173 -8.07 4.97 -1.56
N ILE A 174 -6.85 4.44 -1.65
CA ILE A 174 -5.75 4.71 -0.72
C ILE A 174 -4.89 5.82 -1.34
N ILE A 175 -4.86 6.96 -0.69
CA ILE A 175 -4.10 8.16 -1.04
C ILE A 175 -2.74 8.05 -0.34
N GLU A 176 -1.62 7.95 -1.11
CA GLU A 176 -0.27 7.72 -0.59
C GLU A 176 0.70 8.84 -1.01
N PRO A 177 0.64 10.03 -0.40
CA PRO A 177 1.65 11.07 -0.53
C PRO A 177 2.83 10.76 0.41
N GLU A 178 3.80 10.00 -0.06
CA GLU A 178 4.95 9.55 0.72
C GLU A 178 5.93 10.68 0.98
N VAL A 179 6.25 10.96 2.23
CA VAL A 179 7.40 11.79 2.62
C VAL A 179 8.63 10.89 2.71
N ASP A 180 9.71 11.24 2.00
CA ASP A 180 10.97 10.49 2.04
C ASP A 180 11.54 10.50 3.45
N ILE A 181 11.84 9.31 4.00
CA ILE A 181 12.37 9.17 5.38
C ILE A 181 13.75 9.78 5.57
N ASN A 182 14.52 9.98 4.49
CA ASN A 182 15.83 10.59 4.50
C ASN A 182 15.79 12.11 4.31
N ASN A 183 14.61 12.70 4.22
CA ASN A 183 14.45 14.14 4.07
C ASN A 183 14.85 14.86 5.37
N VAL A 184 15.76 15.81 5.26
CA VAL A 184 16.23 16.61 6.41
C VAL A 184 15.10 17.46 7.01
N ASP A 185 14.12 17.87 6.19
CA ASP A 185 12.98 18.68 6.58
C ASP A 185 11.71 17.83 6.79
N LYS A 186 11.87 16.53 7.13
CA LYS A 186 10.76 15.57 7.22
C LYS A 186 9.62 16.07 8.11
N VAL A 187 9.95 16.62 9.28
CA VAL A 187 8.93 17.16 10.22
C VAL A 187 8.12 18.27 9.57
N GLN A 188 8.77 19.22 8.92
CA GLN A 188 8.09 20.32 8.23
C GLN A 188 7.25 19.82 7.03
N CYS A 189 7.75 18.83 6.28
CA CYS A 189 6.96 18.19 5.24
C CYS A 189 5.68 17.55 5.80
N GLU A 190 5.79 16.86 6.93
CA GLU A 190 4.66 16.22 7.61
C GLU A 190 3.61 17.22 8.07
N GLU A 191 4.03 18.38 8.61
CA GLU A 191 3.15 19.46 9.04
C GLU A 191 2.37 20.03 7.86
N ILE A 192 3.04 20.42 6.78
CA ILE A 192 2.41 20.96 5.57
C ILE A 192 1.46 19.92 4.96
N LEU A 193 1.91 18.67 4.86
CA LEU A 193 1.12 17.57 4.30
C LEU A 193 -0.14 17.32 5.11
N ARG A 194 -0.05 17.30 6.43
CA ARG A 194 -1.20 17.12 7.33
C ARG A 194 -2.26 18.21 7.10
N ASP A 195 -1.83 19.46 7.02
CA ASP A 195 -2.72 20.59 6.85
C ASP A 195 -3.41 20.57 5.47
N GLU A 196 -2.68 20.23 4.40
CA GLU A 196 -3.25 20.06 3.05
C GLU A 196 -4.24 18.88 2.98
N ILE A 197 -3.89 17.73 3.57
CA ILE A 197 -4.81 16.58 3.61
C ILE A 197 -6.09 16.96 4.36
N ARG A 198 -6.00 17.63 5.52
CA ARG A 198 -7.17 18.07 6.30
C ARG A 198 -8.09 18.97 5.48
N LYS A 199 -7.54 19.93 4.75
CA LYS A 199 -8.27 20.82 3.85
C LYS A 199 -9.07 20.04 2.81
N HIS A 200 -8.45 19.10 2.12
CA HIS A 200 -9.10 18.28 1.11
C HIS A 200 -10.12 17.29 1.68
N LEU A 201 -9.86 16.68 2.84
CA LEU A 201 -10.81 15.80 3.52
C LEU A 201 -12.08 16.53 3.91
N ASN A 202 -11.96 17.76 4.42
CA ASN A 202 -13.12 18.58 4.80
C ASN A 202 -13.97 19.01 3.60
N ALA A 203 -13.38 19.06 2.41
CA ALA A 203 -14.09 19.37 1.17
C ALA A 203 -14.77 18.15 0.50
N LEU A 204 -14.48 16.93 0.96
CA LEU A 204 -15.08 15.72 0.38
C LEU A 204 -16.57 15.61 0.66
N PRO A 205 -17.38 15.13 -0.31
CA PRO A 205 -18.78 14.79 -0.10
C PRO A 205 -18.97 13.83 1.08
N GLU A 206 -20.13 13.93 1.75
CA GLU A 206 -20.43 13.10 2.93
C GLU A 206 -20.44 11.60 2.66
N THR A 207 -20.72 11.20 1.46
CA THR A 207 -20.75 9.80 1.03
C THR A 207 -19.38 9.23 0.66
N SER A 208 -18.34 10.07 0.61
CA SER A 208 -17.00 9.62 0.21
C SER A 208 -16.35 8.77 1.30
N ASN A 209 -15.74 7.67 0.87
CA ASN A 209 -14.91 6.81 1.70
C ASN A 209 -13.52 6.73 1.10
N VAL A 210 -12.52 7.24 1.81
CA VAL A 210 -11.11 7.21 1.38
C VAL A 210 -10.24 6.61 2.47
N MET A 211 -9.04 6.20 2.12
CA MET A 211 -8.01 5.73 3.04
C MET A 211 -6.74 6.56 2.81
N LEU A 212 -5.96 6.70 3.85
CA LEU A 212 -4.63 7.30 3.78
C LEU A 212 -3.57 6.24 3.99
N LYS A 213 -2.45 6.39 3.27
CA LYS A 213 -1.23 5.64 3.52
C LYS A 213 -0.07 6.63 3.57
N LEU A 214 0.44 6.86 4.78
CA LEU A 214 1.39 7.91 5.08
C LEU A 214 2.73 7.32 5.52
N THR A 215 3.81 8.06 5.35
CA THR A 215 5.09 7.69 5.93
C THR A 215 4.96 7.65 7.45
N LEU A 216 5.57 6.65 8.10
CA LEU A 216 5.66 6.61 9.57
C LEU A 216 6.13 7.97 10.09
N PRO A 217 5.34 8.66 10.95
CA PRO A 217 5.63 10.04 11.32
C PRO A 217 6.81 10.16 12.27
N THR A 218 7.42 11.34 12.28
CA THR A 218 8.51 11.66 13.19
C THR A 218 8.00 11.87 14.62
N VAL A 219 6.82 12.46 14.76
CA VAL A 219 6.17 12.71 16.06
C VAL A 219 5.10 11.64 16.31
N GLU A 220 5.07 11.07 17.50
CA GLU A 220 4.09 10.06 17.91
C GLU A 220 2.67 10.61 17.83
N ASN A 221 1.74 9.80 17.31
CA ASN A 221 0.32 10.15 17.13
C ASN A 221 0.06 11.36 16.21
N PHE A 222 1.01 11.73 15.36
CA PHE A 222 0.92 12.93 14.53
C PHE A 222 -0.31 12.95 13.60
N TYR A 223 -0.73 11.78 13.13
CA TYR A 223 -1.89 11.61 12.25
C TYR A 223 -3.13 11.05 12.96
N GLU A 224 -3.18 11.06 14.29
CA GLU A 224 -4.31 10.52 15.06
C GLU A 224 -5.64 11.17 14.68
N GLU A 225 -5.65 12.46 14.36
CA GLU A 225 -6.87 13.16 13.94
C GLU A 225 -7.54 12.52 12.72
N PHE A 226 -6.75 12.01 11.77
CA PHE A 226 -7.28 11.38 10.58
C PHE A 226 -7.94 10.04 10.87
N THR A 227 -7.53 9.34 11.92
CA THR A 227 -8.15 8.07 12.32
C THR A 227 -9.58 8.25 12.81
N LYS A 228 -9.94 9.47 13.19
CA LYS A 228 -11.27 9.86 13.71
C LYS A 228 -12.12 10.60 12.68
N HIS A 229 -11.56 10.92 11.51
CA HIS A 229 -12.26 11.69 10.49
C HIS A 229 -13.34 10.84 9.78
N PRO A 230 -14.59 11.34 9.65
CA PRO A 230 -15.72 10.52 9.14
C PRO A 230 -15.56 10.02 7.71
N ARG A 231 -14.76 10.69 6.87
CA ARG A 231 -14.47 10.25 5.50
C ARG A 231 -13.36 9.21 5.41
N ILE A 232 -12.61 9.01 6.50
CA ILE A 232 -11.50 8.06 6.53
C ILE A 232 -12.00 6.68 6.97
N VAL A 233 -11.79 5.69 6.11
CA VAL A 233 -12.04 4.28 6.44
C VAL A 233 -10.91 3.73 7.30
N ARG A 234 -9.66 4.01 6.93
CA ARG A 234 -8.47 3.58 7.67
C ARG A 234 -7.26 4.48 7.34
N VAL A 235 -6.43 4.71 8.33
CA VAL A 235 -5.08 5.26 8.14
C VAL A 235 -4.07 4.14 8.23
N ALA A 236 -3.25 3.99 7.20
CA ALA A 236 -2.14 3.05 7.15
C ALA A 236 -0.80 3.80 7.10
N ALA A 237 0.27 3.15 7.54
CA ALA A 237 1.62 3.69 7.44
C ALA A 237 2.51 2.81 6.55
N LEU A 238 3.33 3.44 5.73
CA LEU A 238 4.41 2.79 4.98
C LEU A 238 5.73 2.83 5.77
N SER A 239 6.60 1.84 5.57
CA SER A 239 7.91 1.79 6.25
C SER A 239 8.97 2.71 5.63
N GLY A 240 8.82 3.13 4.38
CA GLY A 240 9.70 4.08 3.67
C GLY A 240 11.15 3.62 3.48
N GLY A 241 11.52 2.46 3.99
CA GLY A 241 12.89 1.93 3.97
C GLY A 241 13.47 1.63 5.35
N TYR A 242 12.77 1.93 6.43
CA TYR A 242 13.12 1.43 7.75
C TYR A 242 13.13 -0.11 7.78
N SER A 243 13.98 -0.71 8.61
CA SER A 243 13.89 -2.14 8.94
C SER A 243 12.52 -2.47 9.55
N ARG A 244 12.12 -3.73 9.50
CA ARG A 244 10.87 -4.17 10.12
C ARG A 244 10.81 -3.81 11.62
N GLU A 245 11.88 -4.06 12.34
CA GLU A 245 11.99 -3.73 13.77
C GLU A 245 11.73 -2.25 14.03
N LYS A 246 12.44 -1.37 13.32
CA LYS A 246 12.28 0.08 13.45
C LYS A 246 10.90 0.56 13.03
N ALA A 247 10.36 0.01 11.94
CA ALA A 247 9.03 0.37 11.47
C ALA A 247 7.94 -0.05 12.48
N ASN A 248 8.04 -1.25 13.04
CA ASN A 248 7.13 -1.74 14.07
C ASN A 248 7.20 -0.92 15.36
N ASP A 249 8.42 -0.54 15.80
CA ASP A 249 8.61 0.33 16.97
C ASP A 249 7.90 1.67 16.79
N ILE A 250 8.12 2.36 15.67
CA ILE A 250 7.46 3.64 15.39
C ILE A 250 5.94 3.46 15.28
N LEU A 251 5.47 2.44 14.54
CA LEU A 251 4.05 2.20 14.34
C LEU A 251 3.32 1.96 15.65
N SER A 252 3.90 1.19 16.57
CA SER A 252 3.29 0.85 17.86
C SER A 252 2.99 2.06 18.76
N LYS A 253 3.58 3.22 18.45
CA LYS A 253 3.41 4.49 19.14
C LYS A 253 2.36 5.41 18.46
N ASN A 254 1.72 4.92 17.39
CA ASN A 254 0.77 5.68 16.59
C ASN A 254 -0.63 5.04 16.64
N LYS A 255 -1.46 5.48 17.55
CA LYS A 255 -2.80 4.93 17.82
C LYS A 255 -3.72 5.00 16.61
N GLY A 256 -4.42 3.89 16.34
CA GLY A 256 -5.39 3.80 15.25
C GLY A 256 -4.80 3.71 13.84
N VAL A 257 -3.46 3.77 13.71
CA VAL A 257 -2.75 3.60 12.45
C VAL A 257 -2.30 2.13 12.32
N ILE A 258 -2.56 1.51 11.17
CA ILE A 258 -2.11 0.15 10.88
C ILE A 258 -0.94 0.14 9.89
N ALA A 259 -0.21 -0.95 9.80
CA ALA A 259 0.83 -1.09 8.78
C ALA A 259 0.26 -1.26 7.37
N SER A 260 1.00 -0.76 6.36
CA SER A 260 0.95 -1.22 4.99
C SER A 260 2.37 -1.35 4.46
N PHE A 261 3.05 -2.41 4.88
CA PHE A 261 4.46 -2.63 4.62
C PHE A 261 4.68 -3.56 3.43
N SER A 262 5.72 -3.26 2.65
CA SER A 262 6.21 -4.10 1.56
C SER A 262 7.53 -4.76 1.96
N ARG A 263 8.64 -4.03 1.92
CA ARG A 263 9.98 -4.56 2.27
C ARG A 263 10.03 -5.11 3.69
N ALA A 264 9.46 -4.43 4.66
CA ALA A 264 9.43 -4.90 6.04
C ALA A 264 8.62 -6.20 6.22
N LEU A 265 7.57 -6.43 5.40
CA LEU A 265 6.85 -7.70 5.39
C LEU A 265 7.69 -8.84 4.82
N THR A 266 8.40 -8.60 3.73
CA THR A 266 9.16 -9.63 3.00
C THR A 266 10.59 -9.81 3.49
N GLU A 267 11.03 -9.02 4.46
CA GLU A 267 12.36 -9.09 5.06
C GLU A 267 12.63 -10.48 5.66
N GLY A 268 13.72 -11.12 5.20
CA GLY A 268 14.11 -12.45 5.63
C GLY A 268 13.46 -13.62 4.84
N LEU A 269 12.57 -13.32 3.87
CA LEU A 269 12.07 -14.35 2.95
C LEU A 269 13.06 -14.60 1.82
N SER A 270 13.21 -15.87 1.44
CA SER A 270 14.10 -16.27 0.35
C SER A 270 13.49 -17.40 -0.49
N VAL A 271 13.78 -17.36 -1.79
CA VAL A 271 13.43 -18.44 -2.73
C VAL A 271 14.07 -19.78 -2.34
N LYS A 272 15.21 -19.75 -1.65
CA LYS A 272 15.98 -20.94 -1.23
C LYS A 272 15.42 -21.64 0.02
N GLN A 273 14.52 -21.00 0.76
CA GLN A 273 13.90 -21.58 1.95
C GLN A 273 12.97 -22.73 1.56
N THR A 274 12.96 -23.79 2.38
CA THR A 274 11.90 -24.81 2.34
C THR A 274 10.55 -24.15 2.65
N ASP A 275 9.45 -24.82 2.37
CA ASP A 275 8.12 -24.28 2.68
C ASP A 275 7.91 -24.10 4.18
N GLU A 276 8.46 -24.98 5.00
CA GLU A 276 8.42 -24.84 6.46
C GLU A 276 9.19 -23.62 6.95
N GLU A 277 10.44 -23.43 6.50
CA GLU A 277 11.27 -22.28 6.84
C GLU A 277 10.64 -20.97 6.35
N PHE A 278 10.12 -20.96 5.14
CA PHE A 278 9.45 -19.80 4.54
C PHE A 278 8.19 -19.42 5.35
N ASN A 279 7.32 -20.40 5.62
CA ASN A 279 6.08 -20.17 6.38
C ASN A 279 6.38 -19.69 7.81
N LYS A 280 7.42 -20.23 8.47
CA LYS A 280 7.85 -19.78 9.79
C LYS A 280 8.37 -18.34 9.76
N ALA A 281 9.22 -18.00 8.80
CA ALA A 281 9.76 -16.66 8.63
C ALA A 281 8.64 -15.63 8.34
N LEU A 282 7.72 -15.97 7.44
CA LEU A 282 6.58 -15.12 7.11
C LEU A 282 5.64 -14.97 8.30
N ALA A 283 5.34 -16.04 9.04
CA ALA A 283 4.50 -15.98 10.23
C ALA A 283 5.09 -15.04 11.29
N THR A 284 6.40 -15.10 11.52
CA THR A 284 7.11 -14.19 12.45
C THR A 284 7.00 -12.72 11.99
N SER A 285 7.15 -12.46 10.68
CA SER A 285 6.98 -11.12 10.11
C SER A 285 5.55 -10.61 10.31
N ILE A 286 4.56 -11.43 9.98
CA ILE A 286 3.13 -11.09 10.11
C ILE A 286 2.78 -10.82 11.57
N GLU A 287 3.24 -11.64 12.50
CA GLU A 287 2.97 -11.45 13.93
C GLU A 287 3.46 -10.11 14.44
N GLY A 288 4.74 -9.79 14.21
CA GLY A 288 5.32 -8.53 14.69
C GLY A 288 4.66 -7.28 14.07
N ILE A 289 4.26 -7.35 12.78
CA ILE A 289 3.55 -6.25 12.12
C ILE A 289 2.11 -6.12 12.65
N TYR A 290 1.44 -7.25 12.89
CA TYR A 290 0.11 -7.27 13.47
C TYR A 290 0.10 -6.67 14.88
N GLU A 291 1.00 -7.11 15.76
CA GLU A 291 1.13 -6.58 17.12
C GLU A 291 1.35 -5.07 17.13
N ALA A 292 2.19 -4.56 16.21
CA ALA A 292 2.42 -3.12 16.07
C ALA A 292 1.19 -2.35 15.55
N SER A 293 0.32 -3.01 14.76
CA SER A 293 -0.86 -2.40 14.13
C SER A 293 -2.10 -2.37 15.02
N VAL A 294 -2.15 -3.16 16.11
CA VAL A 294 -3.36 -3.27 16.96
C VAL A 294 -3.20 -2.69 18.37
N LYS A 295 -2.11 -1.96 18.60
CA LYS A 295 -1.81 -1.26 19.85
C LYS A 295 -2.57 0.03 20.02
#